data_b280957e754d37e09ea31eb8aef5488a
#
_entry.id   b280957e754d37e09ea31eb8aef5488a
#
_cell.length_a   1.000
_cell.length_b   1.000
_cell.length_c   1.000
_cell.angle_alpha   90.00
_cell.angle_beta   90.00
_cell.angle_gamma   90.00
#
_symmetry.space_group_name_H-M   'P 1'
#
loop_
_entity.id
_entity.type
_entity.pdbx_description
1 polymer ?
#
loop_
_entity_poly.entity_id
_entity_poly.type
_entity_poly.pdbx_seq_one_letter_code
_entity_poly.pdbx_strand_id
1 'polypeptide(L)'
;MKKAIILSCVILLASVFYCYAEGLGTLIQLGKSQASIQKQYLEETKTFEAVEKAIVSGAIKKGQDKASIRAKYGGPVVIVNDLDGKRENWIYKPADSSFFKGIRATLFFTAEGVLDEAKLEER
;
A
#
# COMPACT_ATOMS: atom_id res chain seq x y z
N MET A 1 -56.18 7.50 27.96
CA MET A 1 -54.96 8.22 28.33
C MET A 1 -53.76 7.31 28.59
N LYS A 2 -53.89 6.21 29.32
CA LYS A 2 -52.76 5.31 29.59
C LYS A 2 -52.17 4.62 28.32
N LYS A 3 -52.98 4.31 27.32
CA LYS A 3 -52.54 3.68 26.05
C LYS A 3 -51.73 4.67 25.17
N ALA A 4 -52.01 5.95 25.18
CA ALA A 4 -51.29 6.95 24.41
C ALA A 4 -49.87 7.22 24.95
N ILE A 5 -49.69 7.14 26.27
CA ILE A 5 -48.39 7.32 26.95
C ILE A 5 -47.46 6.13 26.66
N ILE A 6 -47.98 4.93 26.63
CA ILE A 6 -47.22 3.73 26.32
C ILE A 6 -46.75 3.73 24.85
N LEU A 7 -47.57 4.18 23.91
CA LEU A 7 -47.20 4.32 22.49
C LEU A 7 -46.12 5.35 22.28
N SER A 8 -46.17 6.47 23.02
CA SER A 8 -45.15 7.54 22.97
C SER A 8 -43.77 7.06 23.49
N CYS A 9 -43.74 6.26 24.55
CA CYS A 9 -42.51 5.66 25.08
C CYS A 9 -41.88 4.66 24.14
N VAL A 10 -42.67 3.86 23.43
CA VAL A 10 -42.16 2.86 22.45
C VAL A 10 -41.51 3.55 21.23
N ILE A 11 -42.07 4.67 20.77
CA ILE A 11 -41.52 5.42 19.65
C ILE A 11 -40.19 6.11 20.07
N LEU A 12 -40.08 6.62 21.28
CA LEU A 12 -38.86 7.22 21.83
C LEU A 12 -37.75 6.17 22.00
N LEU A 13 -38.05 4.97 22.46
CA LEU A 13 -37.09 3.87 22.57
C LEU A 13 -36.62 3.37 21.22
N ALA A 14 -37.48 3.32 20.23
CA ALA A 14 -37.10 2.93 18.86
C ALA A 14 -36.14 3.95 18.22
N SER A 15 -36.30 5.22 18.45
CA SER A 15 -35.41 6.27 17.92
C SER A 15 -34.00 6.22 18.50
N VAL A 16 -33.87 5.84 19.77
CA VAL A 16 -32.55 5.67 20.40
C VAL A 16 -31.81 4.46 19.84
N PHE A 17 -32.51 3.36 19.56
CA PHE A 17 -31.90 2.19 18.93
C PHE A 17 -31.39 2.46 17.50
N TYR A 18 -32.07 3.31 16.76
CA TYR A 18 -31.65 3.66 15.40
C TYR A 18 -30.32 4.44 15.38
N CYS A 19 -30.09 5.35 16.31
CA CYS A 19 -28.81 6.08 16.41
C CYS A 19 -27.64 5.19 16.81
N TYR A 20 -27.84 4.19 17.62
CA TYR A 20 -26.77 3.27 18.01
C TYR A 20 -26.31 2.33 16.87
N ALA A 21 -27.19 1.95 15.98
CA ALA A 21 -26.86 1.07 14.85
C ALA A 21 -25.98 1.75 13.79
N GLU A 22 -26.15 3.04 13.54
CA GLU A 22 -25.33 3.79 12.60
C GLU A 22 -23.89 4.03 13.12
N GLY A 23 -23.74 4.30 14.41
CA GLY A 23 -22.41 4.48 15.02
C GLY A 23 -21.55 3.21 14.99
N LEU A 24 -22.12 2.03 15.17
CA LEU A 24 -21.40 0.75 15.10
C LEU A 24 -20.93 0.42 13.69
N GLY A 25 -21.72 0.71 12.66
CA GLY A 25 -21.34 0.52 11.26
C GLY A 25 -20.12 1.37 10.88
N THR A 26 -20.06 2.62 11.30
CA THR A 26 -18.94 3.53 11.06
C THR A 26 -17.67 3.07 11.77
N LEU A 27 -17.75 2.60 13.01
CA LEU A 27 -16.60 2.07 13.76
C LEU A 27 -16.03 0.81 13.12
N ILE A 28 -16.86 -0.09 12.61
CA ILE A 28 -16.43 -1.29 11.89
C ILE A 28 -15.71 -0.93 10.58
N GLN A 29 -16.19 0.06 9.84
CA GLN A 29 -15.54 0.54 8.62
C GLN A 29 -14.17 1.17 8.92
N LEU A 30 -14.05 1.98 9.96
CA LEU A 30 -12.76 2.56 10.39
C LEU A 30 -11.76 1.46 10.78
N GLY A 31 -12.19 0.44 11.51
CA GLY A 31 -11.34 -0.70 11.86
C GLY A 31 -10.84 -1.48 10.65
N LYS A 32 -11.68 -1.71 9.64
CA LYS A 32 -11.29 -2.36 8.38
C LYS A 32 -10.30 -1.51 7.57
N SER A 33 -10.49 -0.19 7.51
CA SER A 33 -9.56 0.74 6.87
C SER A 33 -8.19 0.71 7.53
N GLN A 34 -8.11 0.73 8.84
CA GLN A 34 -6.85 0.65 9.57
C GLN A 34 -6.12 -0.68 9.34
N ALA A 35 -6.85 -1.79 9.35
CA ALA A 35 -6.28 -3.12 9.08
C ALA A 35 -5.71 -3.22 7.65
N SER A 36 -6.38 -2.63 6.66
CA SER A 36 -5.89 -2.60 5.28
C SER A 36 -4.64 -1.74 5.12
N ILE A 37 -4.57 -0.60 5.79
CA ILE A 37 -3.39 0.28 5.79
C ILE A 37 -2.20 -0.42 6.45
N GLN A 38 -2.40 -1.08 7.58
CA GLN A 38 -1.33 -1.86 8.23
C GLN A 38 -0.83 -3.00 7.35
N LYS A 39 -1.71 -3.70 6.67
CA LYS A 39 -1.34 -4.77 5.74
C LYS A 39 -0.49 -4.22 4.59
N GLN A 40 -0.92 -3.14 3.96
CA GLN A 40 -0.17 -2.47 2.89
C GLN A 40 1.21 -2.02 3.38
N TYR A 41 1.29 -1.43 4.56
CA TYR A 41 2.54 -1.01 5.20
C TYR A 41 3.53 -2.18 5.36
N LEU A 42 3.05 -3.31 5.83
CA LEU A 42 3.86 -4.52 5.99
C LEU A 42 4.29 -5.10 4.63
N GLU A 43 3.41 -5.09 3.64
CA GLU A 43 3.71 -5.59 2.30
C GLU A 43 4.76 -4.74 1.60
N GLU A 44 4.66 -3.42 1.65
CA GLU A 44 5.65 -2.50 1.09
C GLU A 44 7.02 -2.70 1.72
N THR A 45 7.09 -2.80 3.03
CA THR A 45 8.35 -3.02 3.76
C THR A 45 8.96 -4.38 3.43
N LYS A 46 8.19 -5.44 3.41
CA LYS A 46 8.67 -6.79 3.05
C LYS A 46 9.16 -6.85 1.60
N THR A 47 8.45 -6.22 0.70
CA THR A 47 8.84 -6.16 -0.72
C THR A 47 10.16 -5.41 -0.87
N PHE A 48 10.31 -4.27 -0.19
CA PHE A 48 11.56 -3.53 -0.17
C PHE A 48 12.72 -4.37 0.36
N GLU A 49 12.55 -5.02 1.52
CA GLU A 49 13.59 -5.89 2.12
C GLU A 49 14.01 -7.02 1.19
N ALA A 50 13.06 -7.63 0.48
CA ALA A 50 13.35 -8.69 -0.49
C ALA A 50 14.15 -8.15 -1.69
N VAL A 51 13.80 -6.99 -2.21
CA VAL A 51 14.52 -6.32 -3.31
C VAL A 51 15.90 -5.86 -2.86
N GLU A 52 16.03 -5.27 -1.68
CA GLU A 52 17.31 -4.86 -1.10
C GLU A 52 18.27 -6.05 -0.99
N LYS A 53 17.82 -7.14 -0.38
CA LYS A 53 18.59 -8.39 -0.28
C LYS A 53 19.01 -8.92 -1.64
N ALA A 54 18.12 -8.89 -2.61
CA ALA A 54 18.39 -9.38 -3.95
C ALA A 54 19.41 -8.51 -4.68
N ILE A 55 19.42 -7.20 -4.48
CA ILE A 55 20.42 -6.29 -5.04
C ILE A 55 21.79 -6.55 -4.39
N VAL A 56 21.85 -6.63 -3.08
CA VAL A 56 23.10 -6.85 -2.33
C VAL A 56 23.70 -8.21 -2.65
N SER A 57 22.89 -9.26 -2.75
CA SER A 57 23.35 -10.62 -3.07
C SER A 57 23.65 -10.84 -4.56
N GLY A 58 23.27 -9.91 -5.42
CA GLY A 58 23.40 -10.04 -6.88
C GLY A 58 22.34 -10.93 -7.53
N ALA A 59 21.26 -11.25 -6.83
CA ALA A 59 20.13 -11.99 -7.38
C ALA A 59 19.34 -11.14 -8.41
N ILE A 60 19.29 -9.84 -8.21
CA ILE A 60 18.80 -8.87 -9.21
C ILE A 60 19.99 -8.43 -10.07
N LYS A 61 19.96 -8.77 -11.34
CA LYS A 61 21.05 -8.56 -12.30
C LYS A 61 20.55 -7.82 -13.53
N LYS A 62 21.47 -7.10 -14.20
CA LYS A 62 21.24 -6.56 -15.52
C LYS A 62 20.82 -7.64 -16.51
N GLY A 63 19.83 -7.35 -17.32
CA GLY A 63 19.30 -8.25 -18.33
C GLY A 63 18.08 -9.06 -17.90
N GLN A 64 17.64 -8.96 -16.65
CA GLN A 64 16.41 -9.59 -16.19
C GLN A 64 15.17 -8.84 -16.70
N ASP A 65 14.12 -9.61 -17.01
CA ASP A 65 12.84 -9.06 -17.45
C ASP A 65 12.03 -8.50 -16.28
N LYS A 66 11.38 -7.34 -16.48
CA LYS A 66 10.55 -6.70 -15.45
C LYS A 66 9.39 -7.58 -14.96
N ALA A 67 8.79 -8.38 -15.85
CA ALA A 67 7.72 -9.29 -15.47
C ALA A 67 8.21 -10.38 -14.50
N SER A 68 9.40 -10.91 -14.70
CA SER A 68 10.04 -11.89 -13.80
C SER A 68 10.36 -11.29 -12.43
N ILE A 69 10.87 -10.07 -12.39
CA ILE A 69 11.14 -9.35 -11.14
C ILE A 69 9.85 -9.08 -10.37
N ARG A 70 8.82 -8.61 -11.06
CA ARG A 70 7.51 -8.38 -10.45
C ARG A 70 6.87 -9.66 -9.89
N ALA A 71 6.98 -10.75 -10.61
CA ALA A 71 6.44 -12.04 -10.16
C ALA A 71 7.18 -12.58 -8.93
N LYS A 72 8.49 -12.36 -8.83
CA LYS A 72 9.33 -12.87 -7.75
C LYS A 72 9.32 -12.00 -6.49
N TYR A 73 9.39 -10.69 -6.64
CA TYR A 73 9.54 -9.75 -5.52
C TYR A 73 8.30 -8.90 -5.25
N GLY A 74 7.42 -8.75 -6.21
CA GLY A 74 6.26 -7.87 -6.14
C GLY A 74 6.46 -6.56 -6.91
N GLY A 75 5.39 -5.76 -7.01
CA GLY A 75 5.40 -4.48 -7.70
C GLY A 75 6.08 -3.36 -6.90
N PRO A 76 6.56 -2.32 -7.59
CA PRO A 76 7.14 -1.15 -6.94
C PRO A 76 6.07 -0.27 -6.28
N VAL A 77 6.51 0.59 -5.36
CA VAL A 77 5.64 1.61 -4.75
C VAL A 77 5.29 2.69 -5.78
N VAL A 78 6.25 3.09 -6.59
CA VAL A 78 6.08 4.10 -7.63
C VAL A 78 6.82 3.68 -8.90
N ILE A 79 6.20 3.98 -10.03
CA ILE A 79 6.80 3.86 -11.37
C ILE A 79 6.95 5.26 -11.94
N VAL A 80 8.16 5.63 -12.31
CA VAL A 80 8.49 6.91 -12.95
C VAL A 80 9.01 6.63 -14.35
N ASN A 81 8.38 7.24 -15.34
CA ASN A 81 8.85 7.18 -16.71
C ASN A 81 9.72 8.40 -17.01
N ASP A 82 10.82 8.21 -17.73
CA ASP A 82 11.62 9.33 -18.22
C ASP A 82 10.81 10.18 -19.21
N LEU A 83 11.21 11.45 -19.35
CA LEU A 83 10.56 12.41 -20.24
C LEU A 83 10.45 11.92 -21.70
N ASP A 84 11.39 11.10 -22.12
CA ASP A 84 11.40 10.50 -23.47
C ASP A 84 10.59 9.21 -23.57
N GLY A 85 10.02 8.72 -22.47
CA GLY A 85 9.29 7.44 -22.41
C GLY A 85 10.15 6.20 -22.67
N LYS A 86 11.47 6.35 -22.75
CA LYS A 86 12.40 5.28 -23.09
C LYS A 86 12.88 4.44 -21.92
N ARG A 87 12.78 4.98 -20.71
CA ARG A 87 13.17 4.27 -19.49
C ARG A 87 12.04 4.30 -18.48
N GLU A 88 11.88 3.19 -17.78
CA GLU A 88 10.93 3.05 -16.68
C GLU A 88 11.72 2.79 -15.40
N ASN A 89 11.50 3.60 -14.39
CA ASN A 89 12.19 3.51 -13.11
C ASN A 89 11.22 3.00 -12.05
N TRP A 90 11.52 1.88 -11.47
CA TRP A 90 10.74 1.29 -10.38
C TRP A 90 11.37 1.63 -9.04
N ILE A 91 10.60 2.27 -8.17
CA ILE A 91 11.05 2.69 -6.85
C ILE A 91 10.40 1.80 -5.78
N TYR A 92 11.25 1.12 -5.03
CA TYR A 92 10.89 0.36 -3.84
C TYR A 92 11.39 1.09 -2.61
N LYS A 93 10.54 1.27 -1.62
CA LYS A 93 10.90 1.88 -0.34
C LYS A 93 10.16 1.20 0.80
N PRO A 94 10.73 1.18 2.04
CA PRO A 94 9.95 0.79 3.21
C PRO A 94 8.85 1.82 3.45
N ALA A 95 7.76 1.39 4.06
CA ALA A 95 6.61 2.26 4.28
C ALA A 95 6.88 3.44 5.22
N ASP A 96 7.87 3.31 6.12
CA ASP A 96 8.32 4.36 7.04
C ASP A 96 9.24 5.41 6.42
N SER A 97 9.76 5.17 5.21
CA SER A 97 10.59 6.15 4.50
C SER A 97 9.76 7.03 3.57
N SER A 98 10.21 8.26 3.38
CA SER A 98 9.61 9.19 2.42
C SER A 98 10.40 9.21 1.10
N PHE A 99 9.82 9.82 0.05
CA PHE A 99 10.54 10.03 -1.20
C PHE A 99 11.82 10.85 -1.09
N PHE A 100 11.90 11.69 -0.07
CA PHE A 100 12.99 12.65 0.11
C PHE A 100 13.98 12.24 1.20
N LYS A 101 13.60 11.33 2.09
CA LYS A 101 14.44 10.86 3.20
C LYS A 101 14.28 9.36 3.38
N GLY A 102 15.39 8.70 3.64
CA GLY A 102 15.47 7.29 3.93
C GLY A 102 16.04 6.47 2.79
N ILE A 103 16.09 5.18 3.01
CA ILE A 103 16.62 4.21 2.04
C ILE A 103 15.56 3.89 0.97
N ARG A 104 16.01 3.76 -0.26
CA ARG A 104 15.18 3.29 -1.38
C ARG A 104 15.99 2.45 -2.36
N ALA A 105 15.33 1.53 -3.02
CA ALA A 105 15.87 0.78 -4.12
C ALA A 105 15.23 1.26 -5.43
N THR A 106 16.03 1.56 -6.43
CA THR A 106 15.56 1.96 -7.75
C THR A 106 16.06 0.98 -8.80
N LEU A 107 15.12 0.44 -9.57
CA LEU A 107 15.41 -0.42 -10.71
C LEU A 107 15.13 0.36 -11.98
N PHE A 108 16.12 0.43 -12.87
CA PHE A 108 16.02 1.11 -14.15
C PHE A 108 15.81 0.08 -15.26
N PHE A 109 14.70 0.18 -15.98
CA PHE A 109 14.37 -0.69 -17.09
C PHE A 109 14.49 0.04 -18.42
N THR A 110 14.93 -0.67 -19.45
CA THR A 110 14.95 -0.17 -20.82
C THR A 110 13.54 -0.14 -21.44
N ALA A 111 13.41 0.44 -22.63
CA ALA A 111 12.15 0.46 -23.36
C ALA A 111 11.60 -0.93 -23.66
N GLU A 112 12.48 -1.95 -23.78
CA GLU A 112 12.12 -3.35 -23.99
C GLU A 112 11.70 -4.07 -22.70
N GLY A 113 11.74 -3.39 -21.55
CA GLY A 113 11.37 -3.96 -20.26
C GLY A 113 12.44 -4.85 -19.64
N VAL A 114 13.69 -4.61 -19.95
CA VAL A 114 14.86 -5.32 -19.42
C VAL A 114 15.59 -4.46 -18.42
N LEU A 115 16.03 -5.06 -17.31
CA LEU A 115 16.77 -4.35 -16.26
C LEU A 115 18.14 -3.89 -16.79
N ASP A 116 18.38 -2.60 -16.71
CA ASP A 116 19.64 -1.95 -17.08
C ASP A 116 20.52 -1.68 -15.84
N GLU A 117 19.94 -1.21 -14.77
CA GLU A 117 20.65 -0.86 -13.55
C GLU A 117 19.78 -1.03 -12.31
N ALA A 118 20.39 -1.38 -11.17
CA ALA A 118 19.75 -1.41 -9.87
C ALA A 118 20.60 -0.61 -8.87
N LYS A 119 19.98 0.31 -8.14
CA LYS A 119 20.63 1.16 -7.14
C LYS A 119 19.95 1.09 -5.80
N LEU A 120 20.75 1.07 -4.73
CA LEU A 120 20.32 1.38 -3.38
C LEU A 120 20.79 2.79 -3.04
N GLU A 121 19.87 3.66 -2.68
CA GLU A 121 20.15 5.04 -2.33
C GLU A 121 19.62 5.35 -0.94
N GLU A 122 20.41 6.05 -0.14
CA GLU A 122 20.02 6.61 1.13
C GLU A 122 20.11 8.14 1.04
N ARG A 123 19.02 8.84 1.42
CA ARG A 123 18.94 10.30 1.42
C ARG A 123 18.50 10.85 2.77
#